data_e431df15cf649452084d83f8dfd12059
#
_entry.id   e431df15cf649452084d83f8dfd12059
#
_cell.length_a   1.000
_cell.length_b   1.000
_cell.length_c   1.000
_cell.angle_alpha   90.00
_cell.angle_beta   90.00
_cell.angle_gamma   90.00
#
_symmetry.space_group_name_H-M   'P 1'
#
loop_
_entity.id
_entity.type
_entity.pdbx_description
1 polymer ?
#
loop_
_entity_poly.entity_id
_entity_poly.type
_entity_poly.pdbx_seq_one_letter_code
_entity_poly.pdbx_strand_id
1 'polypeptide(L)'
;MPVTTKLEVQARDRAGKGAARATRRTGLVPGVIYGGKADASLIAIDPRALTTLMHTKGFRTNIVEITVNDAKKPERTMAIEVQLHPVSDRPIHADFRRIDKDSIVRVPVPVRFQNEAASPGIKKGGVLNIVRHEIEIRGKPDDVPDHIDVDLTGLEIGDSIHIKAVTLPAGIKPTIARNFTICSVAPPTVHVEEEVKPAAAADGAVPAEGAAAEGAAAAPGAAPGAAPGAAPGGAKTAAPAAAKGDKKK
;
A
#
# COMPACT_ATOMS: atom_id res chain seq x y z
N MET A 1 4.57 -24.19 5.08
CA MET A 1 4.38 -24.11 6.55
C MET A 1 4.83 -22.72 6.98
N PRO A 2 4.05 -22.01 7.81
CA PRO A 2 4.44 -20.67 8.25
C PRO A 2 5.77 -20.74 9.00
N VAL A 3 6.67 -19.85 8.61
CA VAL A 3 7.97 -19.75 9.28
C VAL A 3 7.77 -18.95 10.56
N THR A 4 8.12 -19.53 11.70
CA THR A 4 8.10 -18.81 12.97
C THR A 4 9.41 -18.06 13.14
N THR A 5 9.33 -16.73 13.21
CA THR A 5 10.51 -15.87 13.42
C THR A 5 10.46 -15.26 14.80
N LYS A 6 11.60 -15.18 15.48
CA LYS A 6 11.70 -14.61 16.82
C LYS A 6 12.14 -13.14 16.75
N LEU A 7 11.52 -12.29 17.57
CA LEU A 7 11.84 -10.88 17.67
C LEU A 7 11.91 -10.45 19.14
N GLU A 8 13.03 -9.92 19.55
CA GLU A 8 13.22 -9.33 20.87
C GLU A 8 12.89 -7.85 20.84
N VAL A 9 12.10 -7.39 21.80
CA VAL A 9 11.64 -6.01 21.88
C VAL A 9 11.66 -5.48 23.30
N GLN A 10 11.75 -4.17 23.44
CA GLN A 10 11.70 -3.49 24.72
C GLN A 10 10.28 -2.99 25.00
N ALA A 11 9.82 -3.11 26.24
CA ALA A 11 8.55 -2.50 26.65
C ALA A 11 8.67 -0.97 26.74
N ARG A 12 7.58 -0.27 26.44
CA ARG A 12 7.46 1.18 26.51
C ARG A 12 6.28 1.56 27.40
N ASP A 13 6.48 2.46 28.36
CA ASP A 13 5.44 2.86 29.32
C ASP A 13 4.52 3.99 28.79
N ARG A 14 5.03 4.81 27.88
CA ARG A 14 4.32 6.03 27.44
C ARG A 14 3.83 5.92 26.02
N ALA A 15 2.53 6.21 25.84
CA ALA A 15 1.89 6.37 24.54
C ALA A 15 1.96 7.83 24.05
N GLY A 16 1.62 8.02 22.76
CA GLY A 16 1.39 9.32 22.14
C GLY A 16 2.56 9.84 21.30
N LYS A 17 2.31 10.97 20.62
CA LYS A 17 3.21 11.58 19.62
C LYS A 17 4.58 11.93 20.18
N GLY A 18 4.63 12.48 21.39
CA GLY A 18 5.90 12.88 22.03
C GLY A 18 6.77 11.69 22.38
N ALA A 19 6.18 10.65 22.97
CA ALA A 19 6.87 9.42 23.32
C ALA A 19 7.39 8.66 22.10
N ALA A 20 6.58 8.54 21.05
CA ALA A 20 7.01 7.92 19.78
C ALA A 20 8.18 8.67 19.13
N ARG A 21 8.18 10.01 19.18
CA ARG A 21 9.32 10.82 18.70
C ARG A 21 10.58 10.63 19.55
N ALA A 22 10.42 10.51 20.87
CA ALA A 22 11.54 10.24 21.79
C ALA A 22 12.17 8.86 21.45
N THR A 23 11.35 7.81 21.29
CA THR A 23 11.82 6.47 20.88
C THR A 23 12.58 6.50 19.56
N ARG A 24 12.08 7.26 18.54
CA ARG A 24 12.80 7.37 17.27
C ARG A 24 14.13 8.13 17.39
N ARG A 25 14.25 9.09 18.32
CA ARG A 25 15.52 9.79 18.59
C ARG A 25 16.57 8.87 19.24
N THR A 26 16.14 7.87 20.01
CA THR A 26 17.04 6.84 20.56
C THR A 26 17.41 5.77 19.52
N GLY A 27 16.93 5.90 18.28
CA GLY A 27 17.23 4.97 17.20
C GLY A 27 16.33 3.74 17.15
N LEU A 28 15.31 3.64 18.01
CA LEU A 28 14.37 2.52 18.04
C LEU A 28 13.07 2.85 17.30
N VAL A 29 12.41 1.84 16.78
CA VAL A 29 11.12 1.94 16.11
C VAL A 29 10.00 1.69 17.12
N PRO A 30 9.09 2.65 17.36
CA PRO A 30 7.92 2.41 18.18
C PRO A 30 6.96 1.45 17.48
N GLY A 31 6.40 0.52 18.24
CA GLY A 31 5.38 -0.40 17.78
C GLY A 31 4.30 -0.63 18.82
N VAL A 32 3.26 -1.35 18.42
CA VAL A 32 2.15 -1.74 19.29
C VAL A 32 1.78 -3.19 19.02
N ILE A 33 1.56 -3.95 20.10
CA ILE A 33 0.99 -5.28 20.05
C ILE A 33 -0.44 -5.18 20.60
N TYR A 34 -1.44 -5.53 19.79
CA TYR A 34 -2.84 -5.50 20.18
C TYR A 34 -3.57 -6.77 19.79
N GLY A 35 -4.81 -6.93 20.25
CA GLY A 35 -5.65 -8.09 20.00
C GLY A 35 -5.55 -9.17 21.08
N GLY A 36 -6.35 -10.23 20.93
CA GLY A 36 -6.52 -11.23 21.98
C GLY A 36 -7.33 -10.69 23.19
N LYS A 37 -7.12 -11.31 24.34
CA LYS A 37 -7.81 -10.94 25.60
C LYS A 37 -7.02 -9.93 26.45
N ALA A 38 -5.75 -9.69 26.10
CA ALA A 38 -4.86 -8.79 26.84
C ALA A 38 -4.88 -7.37 26.26
N ASP A 39 -4.59 -6.39 27.11
CA ASP A 39 -4.48 -4.99 26.72
C ASP A 39 -3.36 -4.76 25.68
N ALA A 40 -3.45 -3.64 24.96
CA ALA A 40 -2.42 -3.26 24.00
C ALA A 40 -1.09 -2.98 24.70
N SER A 41 -0.03 -3.63 24.25
CA SER A 41 1.32 -3.47 24.74
C SER A 41 2.12 -2.55 23.84
N LEU A 42 2.73 -1.52 24.39
CA LEU A 42 3.61 -0.60 23.67
C LEU A 42 5.02 -1.16 23.66
N ILE A 43 5.62 -1.22 22.48
CA ILE A 43 6.95 -1.79 22.28
C ILE A 43 7.88 -0.83 21.55
N ALA A 44 9.17 -1.03 21.73
CA ALA A 44 10.25 -0.42 20.97
C ALA A 44 11.12 -1.52 20.36
N ILE A 45 11.36 -1.44 19.06
CA ILE A 45 11.96 -2.47 18.23
C ILE A 45 13.28 -1.96 17.66
N ASP A 46 14.28 -2.81 17.54
CA ASP A 46 15.50 -2.49 16.78
C ASP A 46 15.15 -2.41 15.30
N PRO A 47 15.46 -1.27 14.63
CA PRO A 47 15.20 -1.10 13.20
C PRO A 47 15.90 -2.14 12.34
N ARG A 48 17.08 -2.62 12.72
CA ARG A 48 17.80 -3.65 11.96
C ARG A 48 17.07 -4.99 11.98
N ALA A 49 16.65 -5.44 13.16
CA ALA A 49 15.89 -6.65 13.33
C ALA A 49 14.56 -6.60 12.54
N LEU A 50 13.86 -5.46 12.63
CA LEU A 50 12.61 -5.26 11.89
C LEU A 50 12.82 -5.25 10.37
N THR A 51 13.86 -4.59 9.87
CA THR A 51 14.20 -4.58 8.44
C THR A 51 14.53 -5.99 7.94
N THR A 52 15.31 -6.75 8.70
CA THR A 52 15.62 -8.17 8.35
C THR A 52 14.33 -9.00 8.26
N LEU A 53 13.41 -8.82 9.20
CA LEU A 53 12.10 -9.47 9.18
C LEU A 53 11.27 -9.09 7.95
N MET A 54 11.26 -7.82 7.59
CA MET A 54 10.51 -7.31 6.43
C MET A 54 11.01 -7.89 5.11
N HIS A 55 12.31 -8.14 4.99
CA HIS A 55 12.90 -8.77 3.81
C HIS A 55 12.69 -10.30 3.76
N THR A 56 12.21 -10.90 4.85
CA THR A 56 11.85 -12.31 4.84
C THR A 56 10.57 -12.51 4.03
N LYS A 57 10.58 -13.52 3.14
CA LYS A 57 9.41 -13.85 2.33
C LYS A 57 8.22 -14.17 3.24
N GLY A 58 7.05 -13.63 2.88
CA GLY A 58 5.85 -13.86 3.67
C GLY A 58 5.81 -13.13 5.01
N PHE A 59 6.47 -11.98 5.16
CA PHE A 59 6.50 -11.23 6.42
C PHE A 59 5.11 -10.99 7.03
N ARG A 60 4.10 -10.69 6.20
CA ARG A 60 2.71 -10.47 6.66
C ARG A 60 1.95 -11.76 6.94
N THR A 61 2.41 -12.88 6.40
CA THR A 61 1.79 -14.20 6.57
C THR A 61 2.46 -15.02 7.66
N ASN A 62 3.71 -14.71 8.00
CA ASN A 62 4.49 -15.42 8.99
C ASN A 62 4.09 -15.08 10.42
N ILE A 63 4.22 -16.07 11.29
CA ILE A 63 4.01 -15.90 12.72
C ILE A 63 5.30 -15.38 13.33
N VAL A 64 5.21 -14.25 14.05
CA VAL A 64 6.33 -13.63 14.76
C VAL A 64 6.15 -13.88 16.25
N GLU A 65 7.10 -14.57 16.86
CA GLU A 65 7.19 -14.73 18.32
C GLU A 65 7.93 -13.53 18.90
N ILE A 66 7.20 -12.67 19.58
CA ILE A 66 7.76 -11.46 20.21
C ILE A 66 8.04 -11.72 21.69
N THR A 67 9.30 -11.52 22.08
CA THR A 67 9.72 -11.56 23.48
C THR A 67 9.90 -10.12 23.99
N VAL A 68 9.08 -9.72 24.95
CA VAL A 68 9.10 -8.37 25.52
C VAL A 68 9.97 -8.38 26.79
N ASN A 69 11.04 -7.56 26.85
CA ASN A 69 11.94 -7.41 27.99
C ASN A 69 12.36 -8.76 28.63
N ASP A 70 12.86 -9.69 27.83
CA ASP A 70 13.28 -11.03 28.28
C ASP A 70 12.18 -11.83 29.02
N ALA A 71 10.91 -11.55 28.69
CA ALA A 71 9.80 -12.29 29.26
C ALA A 71 9.93 -13.78 28.95
N LYS A 72 9.67 -14.62 29.96
CA LYS A 72 9.79 -16.09 29.83
C LYS A 72 8.84 -16.71 28.82
N LYS A 73 7.80 -15.99 28.37
CA LYS A 73 6.82 -16.49 27.41
C LYS A 73 6.78 -15.57 26.19
N PRO A 74 7.18 -16.04 25.02
CA PRO A 74 7.02 -15.31 23.78
C PRO A 74 5.52 -15.17 23.44
N GLU A 75 5.12 -14.01 22.96
CA GLU A 75 3.79 -13.77 22.44
C GLU A 75 3.74 -14.10 20.94
N ARG A 76 2.78 -14.96 20.52
CA ARG A 76 2.56 -15.25 19.11
C ARG A 76 1.78 -14.09 18.48
N THR A 77 2.39 -13.47 17.51
CA THR A 77 1.84 -12.31 16.82
C THR A 77 2.00 -12.42 15.31
N MET A 78 1.27 -11.61 14.58
CA MET A 78 1.40 -11.43 13.14
C MET A 78 1.55 -9.94 12.85
N ALA A 79 2.42 -9.60 11.93
CA ALA A 79 2.57 -8.23 11.47
C ALA A 79 1.37 -7.83 10.61
N ILE A 80 0.72 -6.73 10.97
CA ILE A 80 -0.40 -6.17 10.20
C ILE A 80 0.12 -5.09 9.26
N GLU A 81 0.83 -4.12 9.82
CA GLU A 81 1.32 -2.97 9.07
C GLU A 81 2.69 -2.53 9.58
N VAL A 82 3.54 -2.16 8.64
CA VAL A 82 4.80 -1.46 8.94
C VAL A 82 4.82 -0.20 8.11
N GLN A 83 4.88 0.94 8.78
CA GLN A 83 4.99 2.24 8.15
C GLN A 83 6.46 2.53 7.86
N LEU A 84 6.74 2.86 6.61
CA LEU A 84 8.07 3.23 6.16
C LEU A 84 8.16 4.74 5.90
N HIS A 85 9.35 5.26 6.02
CA HIS A 85 9.64 6.64 5.64
C HIS A 85 9.71 6.75 4.11
N PRO A 86 8.96 7.66 3.47
CA PRO A 86 8.78 7.67 2.00
C PRO A 86 10.05 7.92 1.19
N VAL A 87 11.12 8.45 1.81
CA VAL A 87 12.38 8.77 1.12
C VAL A 87 13.51 7.83 1.51
N SER A 88 13.56 7.40 2.79
CA SER A 88 14.69 6.61 3.29
C SER A 88 14.36 5.14 3.53
N ASP A 89 13.10 4.71 3.30
CA ASP A 89 12.56 3.37 3.51
C ASP A 89 12.81 2.79 4.92
N ARG A 90 13.18 3.67 5.86
CA ARG A 90 13.38 3.27 7.26
C ARG A 90 12.03 3.03 7.93
N PRO A 91 11.90 1.97 8.74
CA PRO A 91 10.67 1.73 9.47
C PRO A 91 10.42 2.83 10.51
N ILE A 92 9.20 3.37 10.51
CA ILE A 92 8.75 4.43 11.41
C ILE A 92 7.85 3.87 12.51
N HIS A 93 7.01 2.90 12.20
CA HIS A 93 6.05 2.27 13.11
C HIS A 93 5.79 0.83 12.68
N ALA A 94 5.53 -0.06 13.64
CA ALA A 94 5.14 -1.43 13.35
C ALA A 94 3.99 -1.88 14.26
N ASP A 95 2.97 -2.45 13.62
CA ASP A 95 1.76 -2.94 14.25
C ASP A 95 1.71 -4.46 14.21
N PHE A 96 1.55 -5.06 15.38
CA PHE A 96 1.44 -6.49 15.55
C PHE A 96 0.12 -6.86 16.19
N ARG A 97 -0.49 -7.93 15.70
CA ARG A 97 -1.71 -8.49 16.27
C ARG A 97 -1.41 -9.81 16.95
N ARG A 98 -1.85 -9.96 18.20
CA ARG A 98 -1.80 -11.25 18.91
C ARG A 98 -2.70 -12.27 18.24
N ILE A 99 -2.22 -13.48 18.15
CA ILE A 99 -2.92 -14.58 17.49
C ILE A 99 -3.04 -15.74 18.44
N ASP A 100 -4.28 -16.20 18.61
CA ASP A 100 -4.58 -17.47 19.25
C ASP A 100 -4.65 -18.57 18.17
N LYS A 101 -4.33 -19.79 18.50
CA LYS A 101 -4.31 -20.95 17.56
C LYS A 101 -5.64 -21.16 16.83
N ASP A 102 -6.76 -20.89 17.50
CA ASP A 102 -8.09 -21.10 16.95
C ASP A 102 -8.72 -19.81 16.35
N SER A 103 -7.98 -18.70 16.36
CA SER A 103 -8.47 -17.46 15.81
C SER A 103 -8.51 -17.49 14.28
N ILE A 104 -9.57 -16.94 13.69
CA ILE A 104 -9.63 -16.74 12.24
C ILE A 104 -8.99 -15.38 11.94
N VAL A 105 -7.93 -15.40 11.15
CA VAL A 105 -7.23 -14.19 10.72
C VAL A 105 -7.53 -13.86 9.25
N ARG A 106 -7.46 -12.57 8.93
CA ARG A 106 -7.49 -12.08 7.55
C ARG A 106 -6.09 -11.57 7.21
N VAL A 107 -5.53 -12.11 6.14
CA VAL A 107 -4.16 -11.81 5.75
C VAL A 107 -4.09 -11.63 4.24
N PRO A 108 -3.43 -10.58 3.74
CA PRO A 108 -3.08 -10.46 2.34
C PRO A 108 -1.89 -11.38 2.04
N VAL A 109 -2.09 -12.31 1.12
CA VAL A 109 -1.05 -13.26 0.68
C VAL A 109 -0.60 -12.87 -0.72
N PRO A 110 0.71 -12.73 -0.96
CA PRO A 110 1.23 -12.40 -2.28
C PRO A 110 1.01 -13.54 -3.26
N VAL A 111 0.73 -13.18 -4.51
CA VAL A 111 0.57 -14.11 -5.62
C VAL A 111 1.90 -14.24 -6.37
N ARG A 112 2.28 -15.48 -6.69
CA ARG A 112 3.41 -15.80 -7.55
C ARG A 112 2.92 -16.36 -8.86
N PHE A 113 3.37 -15.80 -9.95
CA PHE A 113 3.09 -16.30 -11.28
C PHE A 113 4.20 -17.26 -11.69
N GLN A 114 3.80 -18.47 -12.11
CA GLN A 114 4.72 -19.48 -12.57
C GLN A 114 4.50 -19.77 -14.06
N ASN A 115 5.55 -20.29 -14.72
CA ASN A 115 5.50 -20.74 -16.12
C ASN A 115 5.13 -19.64 -17.13
N GLU A 116 5.54 -18.39 -16.89
CA GLU A 116 5.32 -17.29 -17.84
C GLU A 116 5.81 -17.63 -19.26
N ALA A 117 7.01 -18.22 -19.36
CA ALA A 117 7.59 -18.62 -20.64
C ALA A 117 6.85 -19.79 -21.32
N ALA A 118 6.00 -20.53 -20.62
CA ALA A 118 5.22 -21.62 -21.18
C ALA A 118 3.89 -21.16 -21.77
N SER A 119 3.44 -19.93 -21.46
CA SER A 119 2.21 -19.35 -21.97
C SER A 119 2.32 -19.06 -23.47
N PRO A 120 1.41 -19.59 -24.32
CA PRO A 120 1.39 -19.28 -25.75
C PRO A 120 1.01 -17.83 -26.02
N GLY A 121 0.22 -17.19 -25.16
CA GLY A 121 -0.14 -15.78 -25.27
C GLY A 121 1.07 -14.86 -25.10
N ILE A 122 1.93 -15.12 -24.13
CA ILE A 122 3.16 -14.34 -23.91
C ILE A 122 4.15 -14.59 -25.06
N LYS A 123 4.28 -15.83 -25.54
CA LYS A 123 5.12 -16.15 -26.70
C LYS A 123 4.69 -15.42 -27.99
N LYS A 124 3.38 -15.17 -28.15
CA LYS A 124 2.84 -14.40 -29.28
C LYS A 124 2.99 -12.88 -29.11
N GLY A 125 3.70 -12.41 -28.07
CA GLY A 125 3.91 -11.01 -27.77
C GLY A 125 2.87 -10.37 -26.87
N GLY A 126 1.99 -11.15 -26.24
CA GLY A 126 1.06 -10.67 -25.23
C GLY A 126 1.77 -10.19 -23.97
N VAL A 127 1.19 -9.23 -23.28
CA VAL A 127 1.70 -8.66 -22.03
C VAL A 127 0.88 -9.19 -20.86
N LEU A 128 1.55 -9.71 -19.82
CA LEU A 128 0.89 -10.12 -18.59
C LEU A 128 0.43 -8.87 -17.81
N ASN A 129 -0.88 -8.70 -17.70
CA ASN A 129 -1.48 -7.64 -16.89
C ASN A 129 -1.90 -8.23 -15.53
N ILE A 130 -1.20 -7.85 -14.48
CA ILE A 130 -1.47 -8.28 -13.11
C ILE A 130 -2.46 -7.30 -12.48
N VAL A 131 -3.69 -7.78 -12.24
CA VAL A 131 -4.75 -6.98 -11.61
C VAL A 131 -4.60 -6.99 -10.09
N ARG A 132 -4.13 -8.12 -9.54
CA ARG A 132 -3.94 -8.28 -8.09
C ARG A 132 -2.62 -8.95 -7.78
N HIS A 133 -1.78 -8.24 -7.04
CA HIS A 133 -0.52 -8.77 -6.53
C HIS A 133 -0.69 -9.55 -5.21
N GLU A 134 -1.76 -9.25 -4.47
CA GLU A 134 -2.09 -9.86 -3.19
C GLU A 134 -3.55 -10.29 -3.16
N ILE A 135 -3.84 -11.41 -2.51
CA ILE A 135 -5.19 -11.92 -2.30
C ILE A 135 -5.45 -11.99 -0.80
N GLU A 136 -6.51 -11.31 -0.34
CA GLU A 136 -6.95 -11.41 1.03
C GLU A 136 -7.64 -12.75 1.29
N ILE A 137 -7.08 -13.52 2.21
CA ILE A 137 -7.62 -14.80 2.63
C ILE A 137 -8.00 -14.79 4.10
N ARG A 138 -8.93 -15.66 4.45
CA ARG A 138 -9.37 -15.93 5.82
C ARG A 138 -9.10 -17.39 6.14
N GLY A 139 -8.41 -17.64 7.24
CA GLY A 139 -8.11 -18.98 7.70
C GLY A 139 -7.51 -18.99 9.09
N LYS A 140 -7.10 -20.17 9.54
CA LYS A 140 -6.29 -20.30 10.76
C LYS A 140 -4.87 -19.83 10.48
N PRO A 141 -4.18 -19.21 11.44
CA PRO A 141 -2.84 -18.68 11.24
C PRO A 141 -1.81 -19.77 10.85
N ASP A 142 -2.00 -20.97 11.34
CA ASP A 142 -1.09 -22.08 11.06
C ASP A 142 -1.28 -22.68 9.64
N ASP A 143 -2.43 -22.41 8.98
CA ASP A 143 -2.75 -22.92 7.62
C ASP A 143 -2.43 -21.90 6.52
N VAL A 144 -2.09 -20.66 6.87
CA VAL A 144 -1.81 -19.59 5.90
C VAL A 144 -0.53 -19.88 5.12
N PRO A 145 -0.56 -19.95 3.77
CA PRO A 145 0.65 -20.13 2.97
C PRO A 145 1.42 -18.81 2.83
N ASP A 146 2.73 -18.91 2.60
CA ASP A 146 3.59 -17.74 2.36
C ASP A 146 3.28 -17.04 1.04
N HIS A 147 2.79 -17.76 0.04
CA HIS A 147 2.40 -17.29 -1.29
C HIS A 147 1.39 -18.22 -1.93
N ILE A 148 0.69 -17.71 -2.92
CA ILE A 148 -0.25 -18.47 -3.75
C ILE A 148 0.34 -18.56 -5.15
N ASP A 149 0.58 -19.79 -5.61
CA ASP A 149 1.10 -20.04 -6.96
C ASP A 149 -0.04 -20.05 -7.98
N VAL A 150 0.16 -19.29 -9.06
CA VAL A 150 -0.76 -19.21 -10.20
C VAL A 150 -0.01 -19.65 -11.44
N ASP A 151 -0.46 -20.73 -12.07
CA ASP A 151 0.13 -21.26 -13.29
C ASP A 151 -0.44 -20.56 -14.51
N LEU A 152 0.45 -20.04 -15.36
CA LEU A 152 0.12 -19.36 -16.60
C LEU A 152 0.18 -20.24 -17.84
N THR A 153 0.39 -21.55 -17.64
CA THR A 153 0.54 -22.51 -18.76
C THR A 153 -0.75 -22.56 -19.59
N GLY A 154 -0.62 -22.44 -20.90
CA GLY A 154 -1.75 -22.58 -21.83
C GLY A 154 -2.63 -21.35 -22.03
N LEU A 155 -2.32 -20.21 -21.38
CA LEU A 155 -3.07 -18.97 -21.56
C LEU A 155 -2.81 -18.34 -22.93
N GLU A 156 -3.88 -17.96 -23.63
CA GLU A 156 -3.83 -17.21 -24.87
C GLU A 156 -4.02 -15.69 -24.64
N ILE A 157 -3.82 -14.90 -25.70
CA ILE A 157 -4.05 -13.45 -25.65
C ILE A 157 -5.55 -13.21 -25.48
N GLY A 158 -5.92 -12.45 -24.45
CA GLY A 158 -7.32 -12.16 -24.08
C GLY A 158 -7.84 -13.02 -22.93
N ASP A 159 -7.12 -14.07 -22.55
CA ASP A 159 -7.52 -14.91 -21.42
C ASP A 159 -7.25 -14.24 -20.06
N SER A 160 -8.06 -14.60 -19.08
CA SER A 160 -7.93 -14.12 -17.70
C SER A 160 -8.05 -15.25 -16.69
N ILE A 161 -7.21 -15.20 -15.66
CA ILE A 161 -7.28 -16.11 -14.54
C ILE A 161 -8.08 -15.49 -13.40
N HIS A 162 -9.08 -16.23 -12.95
CA HIS A 162 -9.92 -15.87 -11.82
C HIS A 162 -9.57 -16.69 -10.59
N ILE A 163 -10.00 -16.20 -9.39
CA ILE A 163 -9.75 -16.87 -8.12
C ILE A 163 -10.25 -18.34 -8.06
N LYS A 164 -11.30 -18.68 -8.80
CA LYS A 164 -11.82 -20.06 -8.84
C LYS A 164 -10.92 -21.04 -9.57
N ALA A 165 -10.06 -20.58 -10.44
CA ALA A 165 -9.10 -21.40 -11.18
C ALA A 165 -7.83 -21.69 -10.36
N VAL A 166 -7.65 -20.99 -9.24
CA VAL A 166 -6.45 -21.13 -8.41
C VAL A 166 -6.69 -22.13 -7.29
N THR A 167 -5.75 -23.05 -7.11
CA THR A 167 -5.80 -24.02 -6.03
C THR A 167 -5.40 -23.39 -4.71
N LEU A 168 -6.39 -23.22 -3.82
CA LEU A 168 -6.15 -22.75 -2.46
C LEU A 168 -5.95 -23.93 -1.52
N PRO A 169 -5.08 -23.81 -0.50
CA PRO A 169 -4.94 -24.84 0.54
C PRO A 169 -6.25 -25.09 1.31
N ALA A 170 -6.38 -26.31 1.86
CA ALA A 170 -7.55 -26.67 2.64
C ALA A 170 -7.68 -25.80 3.91
N GLY A 171 -8.89 -25.36 4.23
CA GLY A 171 -9.17 -24.52 5.42
C GLY A 171 -9.12 -23.02 5.15
N ILE A 172 -8.70 -22.58 3.97
CA ILE A 172 -8.59 -21.16 3.60
C ILE A 172 -9.70 -20.76 2.63
N LYS A 173 -10.25 -19.59 2.86
CA LYS A 173 -11.28 -19.00 1.98
C LYS A 173 -10.90 -17.57 1.61
N PRO A 174 -11.12 -17.15 0.37
CA PRO A 174 -10.93 -15.75 0.01
C PRO A 174 -11.94 -14.88 0.77
N THR A 175 -11.52 -13.69 1.18
CA THR A 175 -12.41 -12.74 1.89
C THR A 175 -13.51 -12.26 0.95
N ILE A 176 -13.20 -12.09 -0.34
CA ILE A 176 -14.14 -11.65 -1.37
C ILE A 176 -14.80 -12.88 -1.99
N ALA A 177 -16.12 -13.03 -1.77
CA ALA A 177 -16.86 -14.20 -2.23
C ALA A 177 -17.11 -14.24 -3.75
N ARG A 178 -17.03 -13.09 -4.46
CA ARG A 178 -17.22 -13.02 -5.91
C ARG A 178 -15.99 -13.52 -6.67
N ASN A 179 -16.22 -14.00 -7.89
CA ASN A 179 -15.15 -14.41 -8.79
C ASN A 179 -14.45 -13.17 -9.35
N PHE A 180 -13.28 -12.84 -8.83
CA PHE A 180 -12.48 -11.71 -9.29
C PHE A 180 -11.28 -12.19 -10.12
N THR A 181 -10.84 -11.34 -11.04
CA THR A 181 -9.68 -11.60 -11.88
C THR A 181 -8.40 -11.32 -11.11
N ILE A 182 -7.40 -12.19 -11.27
CA ILE A 182 -6.07 -12.06 -10.68
C ILE A 182 -5.11 -11.49 -11.71
N CYS A 183 -5.07 -12.08 -12.90
CA CYS A 183 -4.26 -11.61 -14.01
C CYS A 183 -4.96 -11.87 -15.35
N SER A 184 -4.54 -11.18 -16.39
CA SER A 184 -4.98 -11.35 -17.76
C SER A 184 -3.82 -11.16 -18.73
N VAL A 185 -3.89 -11.80 -19.89
CA VAL A 185 -2.92 -11.60 -20.98
C VAL A 185 -3.52 -10.61 -21.98
N ALA A 186 -2.99 -9.39 -22.00
CA ALA A 186 -3.43 -8.35 -22.92
C ALA A 186 -2.66 -8.43 -24.25
N PRO A 187 -3.27 -8.04 -25.38
CA PRO A 187 -2.53 -7.87 -26.61
C PRO A 187 -1.49 -6.76 -26.47
N PRO A 188 -0.35 -6.83 -27.17
CA PRO A 188 0.63 -5.76 -27.17
C PRO A 188 0.02 -4.49 -27.75
N THR A 189 0.25 -3.35 -27.09
CA THR A 189 -0.09 -2.06 -27.65
C THR A 189 0.93 -1.74 -28.74
N VAL A 190 0.60 -2.10 -29.99
CA VAL A 190 1.38 -1.67 -31.14
C VAL A 190 1.02 -0.21 -31.36
N HIS A 191 1.91 0.70 -30.98
CA HIS A 191 1.89 2.04 -31.54
C HIS A 191 2.20 1.88 -33.01
N VAL A 192 1.16 1.82 -33.83
CA VAL A 192 1.30 2.08 -35.26
C VAL A 192 1.64 3.58 -35.35
N GLU A 193 2.90 3.88 -35.39
CA GLU A 193 3.38 5.16 -35.89
C GLU A 193 2.89 5.19 -37.32
N GLU A 194 1.77 5.87 -37.55
CA GLU A 194 1.25 6.17 -38.87
C GLU A 194 2.33 7.02 -39.53
N GLU A 195 3.20 6.35 -40.30
CA GLU A 195 4.16 6.98 -41.18
C GLU A 195 3.29 7.81 -42.14
N VAL A 196 3.22 9.10 -41.84
CA VAL A 196 2.63 10.09 -42.74
C VAL A 196 3.48 10.06 -44.00
N LYS A 197 3.10 9.21 -44.95
CA LYS A 197 3.60 9.22 -46.31
C LYS A 197 3.46 10.65 -46.84
N PRO A 198 4.54 11.34 -47.19
CA PRO A 198 4.42 12.63 -47.85
C PRO A 198 3.74 12.37 -49.22
N ALA A 199 2.53 12.85 -49.39
CA ALA A 199 1.88 12.89 -50.66
C ALA A 199 2.73 13.75 -51.61
N ALA A 200 3.26 13.06 -52.60
CA ALA A 200 4.00 13.65 -53.69
C ALA A 200 3.25 14.79 -54.37
N ALA A 201 3.97 15.88 -54.53
CA ALA A 201 3.63 17.02 -55.34
C ALA A 201 3.20 16.60 -56.77
N ALA A 202 2.13 17.15 -57.22
CA ALA A 202 1.81 17.31 -58.65
C ALA A 202 1.39 18.76 -58.83
N ASP A 203 2.29 19.49 -59.31
CA ASP A 203 2.39 20.40 -60.44
C ASP A 203 1.05 21.00 -60.97
N GLY A 204 1.04 22.33 -61.13
CA GLY A 204 0.15 22.97 -62.06
C GLY A 204 -0.36 24.34 -61.71
N ALA A 205 0.45 25.34 -62.14
CA ALA A 205 -0.02 26.65 -62.67
C ALA A 205 -0.57 27.72 -61.74
N VAL A 206 0.22 28.78 -61.65
CA VAL A 206 -0.13 30.20 -61.47
C VAL A 206 -0.96 30.70 -62.69
N PRO A 207 -1.72 31.81 -62.66
CA PRO A 207 -1.28 33.10 -62.14
C PRO A 207 -2.33 34.07 -61.52
N ALA A 208 -1.75 35.03 -60.82
CA ALA A 208 -1.98 36.49 -60.82
C ALA A 208 -3.25 37.12 -60.22
N GLU A 209 -2.90 38.03 -59.42
CA GLU A 209 -3.34 39.48 -59.34
C GLU A 209 -4.45 39.83 -58.39
N GLY A 210 -4.11 40.79 -57.55
CA GLY A 210 -5.01 41.77 -57.04
C GLY A 210 -4.90 42.15 -55.57
N ALA A 211 -3.94 42.96 -55.32
CA ALA A 211 -4.01 44.26 -54.58
C ALA A 211 -4.56 44.30 -53.12
N ALA A 212 -3.70 44.78 -52.29
CA ALA A 212 -3.81 45.93 -51.40
C ALA A 212 -4.75 45.84 -50.18
N ALA A 213 -4.30 46.07 -49.09
CA ALA A 213 -3.89 47.15 -48.27
C ALA A 213 -4.19 46.88 -46.81
N GLU A 214 -3.19 47.09 -46.03
CA GLU A 214 -3.09 48.06 -44.93
C GLU A 214 -3.91 47.80 -43.68
N GLY A 215 -3.21 47.67 -42.61
CA GLY A 215 -3.36 48.44 -41.39
C GLY A 215 -3.07 47.65 -40.15
N ALA A 216 -1.86 47.72 -39.74
CA ALA A 216 -1.36 48.38 -38.54
C ALA A 216 -1.85 47.88 -37.17
N ALA A 217 -0.92 47.38 -36.50
CA ALA A 217 -0.39 47.85 -35.22
C ALA A 217 -1.06 47.39 -33.91
N ALA A 218 -0.21 46.85 -33.12
CA ALA A 218 0.20 47.13 -31.75
C ALA A 218 -0.25 46.17 -30.66
N ALA A 219 0.73 45.46 -30.17
CA ALA A 219 0.86 45.11 -28.75
C ALA A 219 1.17 46.41 -27.96
N PRO A 220 1.34 46.46 -26.66
CA PRO A 220 1.33 45.49 -25.60
C PRO A 220 0.70 46.04 -24.29
N GLY A 221 0.77 45.27 -23.20
CA GLY A 221 0.59 45.89 -21.87
C GLY A 221 0.03 44.90 -20.86
N ALA A 222 0.83 44.29 -20.09
CA ALA A 222 1.31 44.65 -18.75
C ALA A 222 0.29 44.37 -17.63
N ALA A 223 0.67 43.50 -16.74
CA ALA A 223 0.24 43.42 -15.34
C ALA A 223 0.53 44.74 -14.61
N PRO A 224 0.21 45.01 -13.35
CA PRO A 224 -0.15 44.19 -12.21
C PRO A 224 -1.15 44.89 -11.24
N GLY A 225 -1.40 44.27 -10.09
CA GLY A 225 -1.94 45.01 -8.96
C GLY A 225 -2.80 44.14 -8.06
N ALA A 226 -2.29 43.70 -7.01
CA ALA A 226 -2.14 44.27 -5.67
C ALA A 226 -3.41 44.07 -4.80
N ALA A 227 -3.21 43.35 -3.72
CA ALA A 227 -4.00 43.40 -2.49
C ALA A 227 -4.03 44.85 -1.91
N PRO A 228 -4.77 45.24 -0.85
CA PRO A 228 -5.04 44.50 0.38
C PRO A 228 -6.36 44.91 1.09
N GLY A 229 -6.55 44.44 2.30
CA GLY A 229 -7.38 45.12 3.28
C GLY A 229 -8.44 44.20 3.90
N ALA A 230 -8.43 43.94 5.04
CA ALA A 230 -8.33 44.46 6.38
C ALA A 230 -9.43 43.80 7.23
N ALA A 231 -9.06 43.23 8.33
CA ALA A 231 -9.92 43.01 9.49
C ALA A 231 -10.36 44.37 10.08
N PRO A 232 -11.31 44.54 11.03
CA PRO A 232 -11.30 43.88 12.34
C PRO A 232 -12.67 43.72 13.04
N GLY A 233 -12.64 43.23 14.25
CA GLY A 233 -13.63 43.43 15.29
C GLY A 233 -14.34 42.15 15.70
N GLY A 234 -14.23 41.59 16.85
CA GLY A 234 -14.09 42.14 18.18
C GLY A 234 -15.37 41.90 18.97
N ALA A 235 -15.27 41.13 20.05
CA ALA A 235 -16.04 41.13 21.30
C ALA A 235 -16.13 39.71 21.85
N LYS A 236 -15.41 39.37 22.87
CA LYS A 236 -15.60 39.49 24.35
C LYS A 236 -17.04 39.30 24.81
N THR A 237 -17.24 38.17 25.53
CA THR A 237 -17.97 38.11 26.81
C THR A 237 -17.83 36.65 27.28
N ALA A 238 -17.08 36.41 28.31
CA ALA A 238 -17.41 36.44 29.71
C ALA A 238 -18.04 35.12 30.23
N ALA A 239 -17.27 34.40 30.99
CA ALA A 239 -17.72 33.36 31.93
C ALA A 239 -18.59 34.03 33.03
N PRO A 240 -19.39 33.21 33.73
CA PRO A 240 -19.16 33.25 35.14
C PRO A 240 -19.11 31.86 35.83
N ALA A 241 -18.49 31.97 36.95
CA ALA A 241 -18.09 31.01 37.93
C ALA A 241 -19.25 30.48 38.80
N ALA A 242 -18.93 29.30 39.39
CA ALA A 242 -19.22 28.90 40.75
C ALA A 242 -20.69 28.73 41.27
N ALA A 243 -20.94 27.52 41.75
CA ALA A 243 -21.49 27.35 43.06
C ALA A 243 -21.25 25.92 43.60
N LYS A 244 -20.60 25.91 44.69
CA LYS A 244 -20.52 24.96 45.80
C LYS A 244 -21.90 24.44 46.25
N GLY A 245 -21.88 23.24 46.75
CA GLY A 245 -22.95 22.66 47.59
C GLY A 245 -22.57 21.23 47.95
N ASP A 246 -21.85 20.99 48.88
CA ASP A 246 -21.83 20.57 50.26
C ASP A 246 -23.08 19.83 50.75
N LYS A 247 -22.78 18.70 51.44
CA LYS A 247 -23.51 17.95 52.47
C LYS A 247 -24.21 16.63 52.12
N LYS A 248 -23.52 15.60 52.67
CA LYS A 248 -23.99 14.75 53.79
C LYS A 248 -25.17 13.78 53.55
N LYS A 249 -24.90 12.52 53.47
CA LYS A 249 -25.09 11.52 54.51
C LYS A 249 -24.53 10.18 54.06
#